data_25ea88d5590be7d866198f31dcc5ed88
#
_entry.id   25ea88d5590be7d866198f31dcc5ed88
#
_cell.length_a   1.000
_cell.length_b   1.000
_cell.length_c   1.000
_cell.angle_alpha   90.00
_cell.angle_beta   90.00
_cell.angle_gamma   90.00
#
_symmetry.space_group_name_H-M   'P 1'
#
loop_
_entity.id
_entity.type
_entity.pdbx_description
1 polymer ?
#
loop_
_entity_poly.entity_id
_entity_poly.type
_entity_poly.pdbx_seq_one_letter_code
_entity_poly.pdbx_strand_id
1 'polypeptide(L)'
;PYTEVCLFVYGMYLNKITMAKILIATEKPFAKIAVDGIKEVAETAGLEVVLLEKYTEKAQLLAAVADVEAMIIRSDKIDNEVFDAAKNLKIVVRAGAGYDNVDLAAATAHGVVVMNTPGQNSNAVAELVFGMLVFAVRNFYNGKAGTELKGKKLGILAYGNVGRRVAHIAKGFDMDVYAYDAYCPAAAIESDGVKAVSSQDELFEKCEVVSLHIPATAETRQSINYALVGKMPEGGVLVN
;
A
#
# COMPACT_ATOMS: atom_id res chain seq x y z
N PRO A 1 9.34 8.41 8.52
CA PRO A 1 9.24 7.35 7.50
C PRO A 1 10.13 7.60 6.29
N TYR A 2 10.18 8.86 5.77
CA TYR A 2 11.06 9.20 4.65
C TYR A 2 12.54 9.35 5.07
N THR A 3 12.80 9.62 6.33
CA THR A 3 14.13 9.78 6.93
C THR A 3 14.92 8.46 6.93
N GLU A 4 14.26 7.33 7.21
CA GLU A 4 14.90 6.01 7.25
C GLU A 4 15.34 5.53 5.86
N VAL A 5 14.56 5.88 4.83
CA VAL A 5 14.89 5.58 3.43
C VAL A 5 16.18 6.29 3.00
N CYS A 6 16.34 7.56 3.37
CA CYS A 6 17.56 8.32 3.04
C CYS A 6 18.78 7.85 3.84
N LEU A 7 18.62 7.43 5.11
CA LEU A 7 19.70 6.89 5.93
C LEU A 7 20.22 5.55 5.39
N PHE A 8 19.36 4.73 4.78
CA PHE A 8 19.80 3.48 4.16
C PHE A 8 20.67 3.74 2.91
N VAL A 9 20.29 4.72 2.07
CA VAL A 9 21.09 5.13 0.91
C VAL A 9 22.46 5.65 1.37
N TYR A 10 22.53 6.39 2.49
CA TYR A 10 23.75 6.91 3.07
C TYR A 10 24.73 5.80 3.51
N GLY A 11 24.26 4.73 4.13
CA GLY A 11 25.12 3.62 4.59
C GLY A 11 25.82 2.85 3.47
N MET A 12 25.31 2.90 2.24
CA MET A 12 25.90 2.23 1.08
C MET A 12 27.05 3.01 0.40
N TYR A 13 27.24 4.30 0.71
CA TYR A 13 28.09 5.22 -0.10
C TYR A 13 29.32 5.79 0.60
N LEU A 14 29.66 5.35 1.79
CA LEU A 14 30.83 5.87 2.52
C LEU A 14 32.20 5.76 1.81
N ASN A 15 32.25 5.26 0.57
CA ASN A 15 33.51 5.01 -0.15
C ASN A 15 33.72 5.70 -1.51
N LYS A 16 32.90 6.70 -1.93
CA LYS A 16 33.18 7.43 -3.18
C LYS A 16 32.85 8.92 -3.11
N ILE A 17 33.82 9.74 -3.51
CA ILE A 17 33.84 11.23 -3.52
C ILE A 17 32.89 11.83 -4.61
N THR A 18 32.13 11.08 -5.35
CA THR A 18 31.11 11.60 -6.27
C THR A 18 29.77 11.66 -5.56
N MET A 19 29.15 12.84 -5.54
CA MET A 19 27.79 13.01 -5.02
C MET A 19 26.85 12.06 -5.78
N ALA A 20 26.24 11.12 -5.04
CA ALA A 20 25.26 10.22 -5.63
C ALA A 20 23.96 10.99 -5.91
N LYS A 21 23.33 10.68 -7.05
CA LYS A 21 22.09 11.32 -7.48
C LYS A 21 20.89 10.46 -7.13
N ILE A 22 19.87 11.10 -6.52
CA ILE A 22 18.58 10.50 -6.24
C ILE A 22 17.55 11.13 -7.16
N LEU A 23 16.89 10.33 -7.99
CA LEU A 23 15.74 10.76 -8.79
C LEU A 23 14.45 10.59 -8.02
N ILE A 24 13.70 11.64 -7.81
CA ILE A 24 12.29 11.56 -7.42
C ILE A 24 11.48 11.61 -8.71
N ALA A 25 10.92 10.46 -9.14
CA ALA A 25 10.13 10.35 -10.36
C ALA A 25 8.68 10.03 -10.04
N THR A 26 7.76 10.87 -10.52
CA THR A 26 6.32 10.61 -10.35
C THR A 26 5.44 11.38 -11.34
N GLU A 27 4.54 10.67 -12.02
CA GLU A 27 3.49 11.27 -12.83
C GLU A 27 2.52 12.10 -11.95
N LYS A 28 2.20 11.58 -10.76
CA LYS A 28 1.34 12.24 -9.77
C LYS A 28 2.20 12.83 -8.66
N PRO A 29 2.37 14.15 -8.58
CA PRO A 29 3.28 14.80 -7.65
C PRO A 29 3.11 14.35 -6.20
N PHE A 30 4.21 14.31 -5.48
CA PHE A 30 4.18 14.23 -4.02
C PHE A 30 3.64 15.55 -3.41
N ALA A 31 3.14 15.49 -2.19
CA ALA A 31 2.92 16.71 -1.43
C ALA A 31 4.24 17.46 -1.25
N LYS A 32 4.20 18.80 -1.39
CA LYS A 32 5.41 19.64 -1.31
C LYS A 32 6.24 19.37 -0.05
N ILE A 33 5.57 19.21 1.10
CA ILE A 33 6.23 18.91 2.38
C ILE A 33 7.02 17.59 2.35
N ALA A 34 6.57 16.60 1.59
CA ALA A 34 7.28 15.33 1.45
C ALA A 34 8.55 15.50 0.58
N VAL A 35 8.45 16.25 -0.52
CA VAL A 35 9.60 16.56 -1.39
C VAL A 35 10.63 17.39 -0.63
N ASP A 36 10.20 18.40 0.12
CA ASP A 36 11.08 19.25 0.91
C ASP A 36 11.82 18.42 1.97
N GLY A 37 11.11 17.52 2.68
CA GLY A 37 11.73 16.62 3.66
C GLY A 37 12.72 15.63 3.05
N ILE A 38 12.44 15.08 1.84
CA ILE A 38 13.40 14.22 1.13
C ILE A 38 14.64 15.01 0.75
N LYS A 39 14.49 16.24 0.25
CA LYS A 39 15.62 17.11 -0.12
C LYS A 39 16.50 17.44 1.08
N GLU A 40 15.89 17.85 2.19
CA GLU A 40 16.63 18.16 3.43
C GLU A 40 17.49 16.97 3.90
N VAL A 41 16.93 15.76 3.90
CA VAL A 41 17.68 14.56 4.29
C VAL A 41 18.77 14.24 3.27
N ALA A 42 18.49 14.36 1.97
CA ALA A 42 19.47 14.09 0.93
C ALA A 42 20.65 15.10 0.97
N GLU A 43 20.37 16.38 1.14
CA GLU A 43 21.37 17.44 1.30
C GLU A 43 22.26 17.20 2.53
N THR A 44 21.64 16.82 3.67
CA THR A 44 22.40 16.46 4.88
C THR A 44 23.32 15.27 4.66
N ALA A 45 22.93 14.35 3.79
CA ALA A 45 23.72 13.18 3.42
C ALA A 45 24.73 13.46 2.29
N GLY A 46 24.80 14.68 1.74
CA GLY A 46 25.67 15.04 0.62
C GLY A 46 25.24 14.40 -0.69
N LEU A 47 23.93 14.22 -0.90
CA LEU A 47 23.33 13.63 -2.10
C LEU A 47 22.63 14.70 -2.94
N GLU A 48 22.69 14.58 -4.25
CA GLU A 48 22.00 15.45 -5.20
C GLU A 48 20.58 14.91 -5.46
N VAL A 49 19.55 15.76 -5.38
CA VAL A 49 18.17 15.38 -5.71
C VAL A 49 17.77 15.94 -7.06
N VAL A 50 17.41 15.04 -7.96
CA VAL A 50 16.79 15.34 -9.27
C VAL A 50 15.31 15.11 -9.15
N LEU A 51 14.48 16.05 -9.62
CA LEU A 51 13.03 15.97 -9.54
C LEU A 51 12.42 15.87 -10.94
N LEU A 52 11.65 14.80 -11.20
CA LEU A 52 10.86 14.60 -12.41
C LEU A 52 9.39 14.38 -12.00
N GLU A 53 8.60 15.43 -12.06
CA GLU A 53 7.18 15.36 -11.73
C GLU A 53 6.30 15.66 -12.94
N LYS A 54 5.09 15.10 -12.95
CA LYS A 54 4.06 15.35 -13.98
C LYS A 54 4.53 15.02 -15.40
N TYR A 55 5.47 14.11 -15.53
CA TYR A 55 5.86 13.65 -16.86
C TYR A 55 4.71 12.84 -17.50
N THR A 56 4.60 12.93 -18.81
CA THR A 56 3.51 12.30 -19.60
C THR A 56 4.03 11.22 -20.52
N GLU A 57 5.32 11.26 -20.82
CA GLU A 57 5.96 10.35 -21.75
C GLU A 57 7.03 9.50 -21.05
N LYS A 58 7.00 8.20 -21.25
CA LYS A 58 8.00 7.27 -20.69
C LYS A 58 9.43 7.67 -21.06
N ALA A 59 9.64 8.24 -22.24
CA ALA A 59 10.96 8.72 -22.67
C ALA A 59 11.59 9.74 -21.70
N GLN A 60 10.77 10.55 -21.02
CA GLN A 60 11.25 11.50 -20.01
C GLN A 60 11.83 10.76 -18.79
N LEU A 61 11.16 9.67 -18.35
CA LEU A 61 11.65 8.83 -17.27
C LEU A 61 12.96 8.12 -17.67
N LEU A 62 13.01 7.55 -18.88
CA LEU A 62 14.19 6.85 -19.40
C LEU A 62 15.41 7.80 -19.47
N ALA A 63 15.20 9.05 -19.91
CA ALA A 63 16.26 10.04 -19.93
C ALA A 63 16.72 10.44 -18.52
N ALA A 64 15.78 10.63 -17.57
CA ALA A 64 16.10 11.06 -16.22
C ALA A 64 16.79 9.98 -15.37
N VAL A 65 16.48 8.68 -15.63
CA VAL A 65 17.05 7.57 -14.85
C VAL A 65 18.47 7.19 -15.29
N ALA A 66 18.93 7.66 -16.44
CA ALA A 66 20.18 7.22 -17.06
C ALA A 66 21.45 7.47 -16.21
N ASP A 67 21.43 8.49 -15.35
CA ASP A 67 22.62 8.97 -14.60
C ASP A 67 22.35 9.08 -13.08
N VAL A 68 21.49 8.23 -12.54
CA VAL A 68 21.17 8.24 -11.10
C VAL A 68 21.45 6.89 -10.45
N GLU A 69 21.79 6.91 -9.17
CA GLU A 69 22.08 5.70 -8.40
C GLU A 69 20.87 5.24 -7.55
N ALA A 70 19.96 6.14 -7.26
CA ALA A 70 18.75 5.83 -6.50
C ALA A 70 17.52 6.47 -7.12
N MET A 71 16.37 5.83 -6.98
CA MET A 71 15.09 6.34 -7.47
C MET A 71 14.01 6.19 -6.41
N ILE A 72 13.23 7.25 -6.20
CA ILE A 72 12.03 7.25 -5.35
C ILE A 72 10.82 7.44 -6.27
N ILE A 73 9.85 6.52 -6.18
CA ILE A 73 8.65 6.51 -7.02
C ILE A 73 7.37 6.37 -6.19
N ARG A 74 6.23 6.61 -6.79
CA ARG A 74 4.90 6.28 -6.23
C ARG A 74 4.25 5.12 -6.96
N SER A 75 3.43 5.41 -7.97
CA SER A 75 2.69 4.43 -8.78
C SER A 75 3.23 4.30 -10.20
N ASP A 76 4.36 4.89 -10.46
CA ASP A 76 5.05 4.87 -11.74
C ASP A 76 5.49 3.45 -12.08
N LYS A 77 5.30 3.03 -13.31
CA LYS A 77 5.65 1.69 -13.76
C LYS A 77 7.14 1.59 -14.04
N ILE A 78 7.81 0.70 -13.32
CA ILE A 78 9.25 0.42 -13.47
C ILE A 78 9.39 -0.99 -14.03
N ASP A 79 9.57 -1.08 -15.32
CA ASP A 79 9.74 -2.32 -16.06
C ASP A 79 11.19 -2.49 -16.55
N ASN A 80 11.44 -3.59 -17.27
CA ASN A 80 12.78 -3.92 -17.76
C ASN A 80 13.41 -2.79 -18.60
N GLU A 81 12.62 -2.05 -19.40
CA GLU A 81 13.15 -0.96 -20.21
C GLU A 81 13.71 0.19 -19.36
N VAL A 82 13.08 0.47 -18.20
CA VAL A 82 13.59 1.47 -17.24
C VAL A 82 14.91 0.99 -16.64
N PHE A 83 15.00 -0.29 -16.24
CA PHE A 83 16.26 -0.85 -15.73
C PHE A 83 17.35 -0.89 -16.79
N ASP A 84 17.04 -1.19 -18.06
CA ASP A 84 17.98 -1.14 -19.16
C ASP A 84 18.55 0.25 -19.39
N ALA A 85 17.76 1.31 -19.19
CA ALA A 85 18.19 2.70 -19.30
C ALA A 85 19.04 3.15 -18.08
N ALA A 86 18.79 2.58 -16.91
CA ALA A 86 19.32 2.99 -15.61
C ALA A 86 20.68 2.36 -15.29
N LYS A 87 21.73 2.73 -15.99
CA LYS A 87 23.05 2.06 -15.92
C LYS A 87 23.73 2.09 -14.54
N ASN A 88 23.44 3.10 -13.74
CA ASN A 88 24.06 3.32 -12.43
C ASN A 88 23.12 3.01 -11.28
N LEU A 89 21.85 2.69 -11.55
CA LEU A 89 20.80 2.51 -10.54
C LEU A 89 21.11 1.31 -9.65
N LYS A 90 21.02 1.51 -8.34
CA LYS A 90 21.28 0.48 -7.31
C LYS A 90 20.05 0.20 -6.46
N ILE A 91 19.16 1.18 -6.34
CA ILE A 91 17.99 1.06 -5.49
C ILE A 91 16.79 1.82 -6.06
N VAL A 92 15.62 1.19 -6.01
CA VAL A 92 14.32 1.80 -6.23
C VAL A 92 13.53 1.75 -4.93
N VAL A 93 13.06 2.88 -4.47
CA VAL A 93 12.20 2.99 -3.29
C VAL A 93 10.80 3.38 -3.72
N ARG A 94 9.86 2.47 -3.54
CA ARG A 94 8.44 2.76 -3.73
C ARG A 94 7.89 3.42 -2.47
N ALA A 95 7.51 4.69 -2.54
CA ALA A 95 6.88 5.41 -1.45
C ALA A 95 5.42 4.98 -1.26
N GLY A 96 5.24 3.81 -0.67
CA GLY A 96 3.95 3.17 -0.39
C GLY A 96 4.09 1.68 -0.12
N ALA A 97 2.98 1.00 0.21
CA ALA A 97 3.00 -0.39 0.64
C ALA A 97 3.03 -1.40 -0.53
N GLY A 98 2.16 -1.23 -1.54
CA GLY A 98 2.16 -2.10 -2.74
C GLY A 98 3.41 -1.85 -3.61
N TYR A 99 3.84 -2.83 -4.37
CA TYR A 99 5.01 -2.73 -5.27
C TYR A 99 4.79 -3.47 -6.60
N ASP A 100 3.54 -3.73 -6.93
CA ASP A 100 3.11 -4.39 -8.17
C ASP A 100 3.39 -3.56 -9.44
N ASN A 101 3.74 -2.30 -9.27
CA ASN A 101 4.20 -1.39 -10.32
C ASN A 101 5.71 -1.52 -10.64
N VAL A 102 6.46 -2.35 -9.91
CA VAL A 102 7.90 -2.60 -10.15
C VAL A 102 8.11 -4.05 -10.58
N ASP A 103 8.79 -4.26 -11.69
CA ASP A 103 9.22 -5.59 -12.13
C ASP A 103 10.40 -6.08 -11.29
N LEU A 104 10.09 -6.91 -10.28
CA LEU A 104 11.09 -7.45 -9.37
C LEU A 104 12.07 -8.42 -10.05
N ALA A 105 11.62 -9.15 -11.08
CA ALA A 105 12.48 -10.07 -11.81
C ALA A 105 13.53 -9.28 -12.62
N ALA A 106 13.10 -8.22 -13.31
CA ALA A 106 14.00 -7.31 -14.01
C ALA A 106 14.95 -6.59 -13.03
N ALA A 107 14.44 -6.08 -11.90
CA ALA A 107 15.29 -5.46 -10.87
C ALA A 107 16.40 -6.41 -10.39
N THR A 108 16.05 -7.66 -10.10
CA THR A 108 17.00 -8.69 -9.68
C THR A 108 18.05 -8.99 -10.77
N ALA A 109 17.62 -9.09 -12.03
CA ALA A 109 18.53 -9.33 -13.16
C ALA A 109 19.55 -8.19 -13.36
N HIS A 110 19.16 -6.95 -13.02
CA HIS A 110 20.02 -5.76 -13.07
C HIS A 110 20.78 -5.49 -11.75
N GLY A 111 20.62 -6.32 -10.72
CA GLY A 111 21.27 -6.13 -9.41
C GLY A 111 20.72 -4.92 -8.64
N VAL A 112 19.48 -4.50 -8.91
CA VAL A 112 18.84 -3.34 -8.27
C VAL A 112 18.00 -3.80 -7.08
N VAL A 113 18.20 -3.19 -5.92
CA VAL A 113 17.39 -3.42 -4.72
C VAL A 113 16.08 -2.67 -4.85
N VAL A 114 14.96 -3.32 -4.51
CA VAL A 114 13.64 -2.67 -4.45
C VAL A 114 13.16 -2.64 -3.01
N MET A 115 12.76 -1.46 -2.55
CA MET A 115 12.22 -1.23 -1.20
C MET A 115 10.85 -0.57 -1.29
N ASN A 116 10.04 -0.78 -0.26
CA ASN A 116 8.74 -0.14 -0.10
C ASN A 116 8.59 0.39 1.35
N THR A 117 7.46 1.07 1.64
CA THR A 117 7.14 1.61 2.98
C THR A 117 5.90 0.95 3.56
N PRO A 118 5.99 -0.34 4.00
CA PRO A 118 4.83 -1.07 4.48
C PRO A 118 4.24 -0.43 5.74
N GLY A 119 2.91 -0.40 5.82
CA GLY A 119 2.19 0.06 7.02
C GLY A 119 2.01 1.58 7.16
N GLN A 120 2.75 2.40 6.43
CA GLN A 120 2.76 3.86 6.63
C GLN A 120 1.43 4.54 6.30
N ASN A 121 0.67 4.02 5.34
CA ASN A 121 -0.65 4.53 4.95
C ASN A 121 -1.81 3.72 5.56
N SER A 122 -1.54 2.74 6.42
CA SER A 122 -2.55 1.78 6.88
C SER A 122 -3.71 2.44 7.61
N ASN A 123 -3.41 3.47 8.42
CA ASN A 123 -4.45 4.19 9.15
C ASN A 123 -5.36 4.98 8.19
N ALA A 124 -4.78 5.70 7.22
CA ALA A 124 -5.56 6.45 6.24
C ALA A 124 -6.47 5.54 5.39
N VAL A 125 -5.99 4.35 5.01
CA VAL A 125 -6.81 3.36 4.30
C VAL A 125 -7.95 2.85 5.20
N ALA A 126 -7.68 2.55 6.47
CA ALA A 126 -8.70 2.11 7.40
C ALA A 126 -9.77 3.19 7.67
N GLU A 127 -9.37 4.45 7.80
CA GLU A 127 -10.31 5.58 7.91
C GLU A 127 -11.19 5.70 6.67
N LEU A 128 -10.62 5.54 5.47
CA LEU A 128 -11.37 5.57 4.22
C LEU A 128 -12.42 4.44 4.15
N VAL A 129 -12.09 3.24 4.62
CA VAL A 129 -13.05 2.13 4.73
C VAL A 129 -14.28 2.56 5.53
N PHE A 130 -14.08 3.17 6.71
CA PHE A 130 -15.20 3.63 7.53
C PHE A 130 -15.92 4.84 6.95
N GLY A 131 -15.22 5.75 6.29
CA GLY A 131 -15.84 6.84 5.54
C GLY A 131 -16.81 6.32 4.48
N MET A 132 -16.39 5.32 3.69
CA MET A 132 -17.24 4.66 2.69
C MET A 132 -18.39 3.89 3.32
N LEU A 133 -18.15 3.13 4.40
CA LEU A 133 -19.17 2.36 5.09
C LEU A 133 -20.28 3.25 5.68
N VAL A 134 -19.89 4.30 6.40
CA VAL A 134 -20.86 5.26 6.95
C VAL A 134 -21.69 5.89 5.84
N PHE A 135 -21.06 6.28 4.75
CA PHE A 135 -21.75 6.87 3.61
C PHE A 135 -22.71 5.88 2.94
N ALA A 136 -22.30 4.61 2.77
CA ALA A 136 -23.11 3.55 2.17
C ALA A 136 -24.35 3.20 3.02
N VAL A 137 -24.16 2.94 4.33
CA VAL A 137 -25.28 2.56 5.23
C VAL A 137 -26.26 3.72 5.45
N ARG A 138 -25.84 4.97 5.18
CA ARG A 138 -26.70 6.16 5.19
C ARG A 138 -27.31 6.47 3.82
N ASN A 139 -27.38 5.50 2.90
CA ASN A 139 -27.91 5.66 1.54
C ASN A 139 -27.27 6.84 0.79
N PHE A 140 -25.93 6.95 0.86
CA PHE A 140 -25.15 8.03 0.25
C PHE A 140 -25.61 9.43 0.70
N TYR A 141 -26.19 9.51 1.89
CA TYR A 141 -26.68 10.72 2.53
C TYR A 141 -27.68 11.51 1.65
N ASN A 142 -28.65 10.82 1.09
CA ASN A 142 -29.66 11.37 0.17
C ASN A 142 -30.92 11.95 0.85
N GLY A 143 -30.88 12.17 2.18
CA GLY A 143 -32.00 12.66 2.98
C GLY A 143 -33.00 11.59 3.43
N LYS A 144 -32.81 10.32 3.01
CA LYS A 144 -33.64 9.19 3.47
C LYS A 144 -33.02 8.52 4.70
N ALA A 145 -33.84 7.79 5.43
CA ALA A 145 -33.35 6.96 6.52
C ALA A 145 -32.40 5.89 6.01
N GLY A 146 -31.31 5.66 6.75
CA GLY A 146 -30.35 4.59 6.55
C GLY A 146 -30.30 3.68 7.76
N THR A 147 -29.26 2.84 7.79
CA THR A 147 -28.95 1.97 8.92
C THR A 147 -27.69 2.45 9.64
N GLU A 148 -27.26 1.77 10.66
CA GLU A 148 -26.04 2.05 11.41
C GLU A 148 -25.07 0.85 11.35
N LEU A 149 -23.80 1.10 11.67
CA LEU A 149 -22.77 0.05 11.73
C LEU A 149 -22.78 -0.73 13.02
N LYS A 150 -23.30 -0.14 14.10
CA LYS A 150 -23.38 -0.75 15.43
C LYS A 150 -24.02 -2.13 15.39
N GLY A 151 -23.36 -3.11 16.00
CA GLY A 151 -23.82 -4.48 16.08
C GLY A 151 -23.70 -5.29 14.79
N LYS A 152 -23.33 -4.67 13.66
CA LYS A 152 -23.10 -5.40 12.42
C LYS A 152 -21.82 -6.22 12.49
N LYS A 153 -21.83 -7.39 11.83
CA LYS A 153 -20.68 -8.27 11.71
C LYS A 153 -19.77 -7.78 10.57
N LEU A 154 -18.57 -7.36 10.93
CA LEU A 154 -17.51 -6.98 9.99
C LEU A 154 -16.53 -8.13 9.81
N GLY A 155 -16.40 -8.63 8.60
CA GLY A 155 -15.36 -9.56 8.18
C GLY A 155 -14.15 -8.82 7.58
N ILE A 156 -12.97 -9.14 8.04
CA ILE A 156 -11.72 -8.59 7.54
C ILE A 156 -10.95 -9.71 6.83
N LEU A 157 -10.81 -9.61 5.52
CA LEU A 157 -10.01 -10.55 4.72
C LEU A 157 -8.60 -10.02 4.57
N ALA A 158 -7.64 -10.73 5.13
CA ALA A 158 -6.25 -10.40 5.44
C ALA A 158 -6.08 -9.47 6.65
N TYR A 159 -5.37 -10.01 7.66
CA TYR A 159 -5.17 -9.36 8.96
C TYR A 159 -3.76 -8.79 9.13
N GLY A 160 -3.31 -8.07 8.09
CA GLY A 160 -2.04 -7.34 8.08
C GLY A 160 -2.17 -5.93 8.69
N ASN A 161 -1.29 -5.02 8.26
CA ASN A 161 -1.23 -3.65 8.79
C ASN A 161 -2.57 -2.89 8.65
N VAL A 162 -3.24 -2.98 7.50
CA VAL A 162 -4.53 -2.32 7.27
C VAL A 162 -5.65 -3.03 8.04
N GLY A 163 -5.75 -4.36 7.94
CA GLY A 163 -6.78 -5.14 8.61
C GLY A 163 -6.81 -4.90 10.12
N ARG A 164 -5.66 -4.82 10.78
CA ARG A 164 -5.55 -4.50 12.22
C ARG A 164 -6.07 -3.09 12.54
N ARG A 165 -5.81 -2.10 11.67
CA ARG A 165 -6.33 -0.74 11.85
C ARG A 165 -7.84 -0.67 11.63
N VAL A 166 -8.34 -1.39 10.63
CA VAL A 166 -9.79 -1.53 10.40
C VAL A 166 -10.47 -2.18 11.61
N ALA A 167 -9.91 -3.26 12.16
CA ALA A 167 -10.42 -3.90 13.37
C ALA A 167 -10.44 -2.95 14.58
N HIS A 168 -9.39 -2.16 14.74
CA HIS A 168 -9.32 -1.17 15.82
C HIS A 168 -10.42 -0.11 15.72
N ILE A 169 -10.64 0.46 14.54
CA ILE A 169 -11.68 1.48 14.31
C ILE A 169 -13.07 0.85 14.45
N ALA A 170 -13.29 -0.38 13.94
CA ALA A 170 -14.55 -1.09 14.02
C ALA A 170 -15.10 -1.22 15.44
N LYS A 171 -14.21 -1.43 16.41
CA LYS A 171 -14.58 -1.50 17.83
C LYS A 171 -15.16 -0.19 18.34
N GLY A 172 -14.67 0.95 17.84
CA GLY A 172 -15.24 2.27 18.17
C GLY A 172 -16.65 2.49 17.62
N PHE A 173 -17.05 1.69 16.63
CA PHE A 173 -18.42 1.64 16.09
C PHE A 173 -19.28 0.54 16.73
N ASP A 174 -18.80 -0.13 17.79
CA ASP A 174 -19.48 -1.26 18.43
C ASP A 174 -19.85 -2.40 17.44
N MET A 175 -19.01 -2.62 16.42
CA MET A 175 -19.18 -3.72 15.47
C MET A 175 -18.69 -5.05 16.05
N ASP A 176 -19.25 -6.16 15.60
CA ASP A 176 -18.77 -7.51 15.90
C ASP A 176 -17.75 -7.92 14.83
N VAL A 177 -16.46 -8.00 15.20
CA VAL A 177 -15.36 -8.10 14.24
C VAL A 177 -14.85 -9.53 14.11
N TYR A 178 -14.80 -10.00 12.87
CA TYR A 178 -14.25 -11.29 12.45
C TYR A 178 -13.07 -11.06 11.49
N ALA A 179 -12.10 -11.97 11.47
CA ALA A 179 -11.02 -11.91 10.50
C ALA A 179 -10.58 -13.29 10.04
N TYR A 180 -10.14 -13.36 8.80
CA TYR A 180 -9.42 -14.48 8.22
C TYR A 180 -8.14 -14.00 7.56
N ASP A 181 -7.06 -14.72 7.80
CA ASP A 181 -5.77 -14.51 7.13
C ASP A 181 -5.07 -15.86 6.97
N ALA A 182 -4.54 -16.14 5.77
CA ALA A 182 -3.90 -17.41 5.48
C ALA A 182 -2.53 -17.58 6.19
N TYR A 183 -1.92 -16.47 6.63
CA TYR A 183 -0.57 -16.45 7.18
C TYR A 183 -0.51 -15.96 8.63
N CYS A 184 -1.51 -15.18 9.07
CA CYS A 184 -1.59 -14.70 10.46
C CYS A 184 -2.23 -15.77 11.34
N PRO A 185 -1.55 -16.26 12.40
CA PRO A 185 -2.14 -17.23 13.31
C PRO A 185 -3.42 -16.72 13.98
N ALA A 186 -4.42 -17.61 14.16
CA ALA A 186 -5.68 -17.27 14.82
C ALA A 186 -5.47 -16.62 16.20
N ALA A 187 -4.53 -17.15 17.00
CA ALA A 187 -4.20 -16.57 18.31
C ALA A 187 -3.74 -15.12 18.25
N ALA A 188 -3.06 -14.71 17.17
CA ALA A 188 -2.65 -13.30 16.98
C ALA A 188 -3.84 -12.40 16.62
N ILE A 189 -4.83 -12.91 15.90
CA ILE A 189 -6.10 -12.22 15.61
C ILE A 189 -6.90 -12.06 16.91
N GLU A 190 -7.03 -13.14 17.67
CA GLU A 190 -7.81 -13.20 18.92
C GLU A 190 -7.19 -12.33 20.03
N SER A 191 -5.87 -12.20 20.07
CA SER A 191 -5.18 -11.33 21.03
C SER A 191 -5.55 -9.85 20.85
N ASP A 192 -5.94 -9.45 19.64
CA ASP A 192 -6.49 -8.13 19.36
C ASP A 192 -8.00 -8.02 19.69
N GLY A 193 -8.62 -9.06 20.28
CA GLY A 193 -10.05 -9.11 20.58
C GLY A 193 -10.94 -9.16 19.33
N VAL A 194 -10.45 -9.82 18.28
CA VAL A 194 -11.15 -10.09 17.02
C VAL A 194 -11.41 -11.60 16.92
N LYS A 195 -12.55 -12.00 16.38
CA LYS A 195 -12.90 -13.42 16.23
C LYS A 195 -12.22 -13.99 14.99
N ALA A 196 -11.29 -14.90 15.17
CA ALA A 196 -10.68 -15.60 14.04
C ALA A 196 -11.68 -16.63 13.46
N VAL A 197 -11.76 -16.70 12.14
CA VAL A 197 -12.50 -17.74 11.42
C VAL A 197 -11.55 -18.63 10.63
N SER A 198 -11.99 -19.85 10.30
CA SER A 198 -11.15 -20.90 9.74
C SER A 198 -10.93 -20.78 8.23
N SER A 199 -11.78 -20.04 7.54
CA SER A 199 -11.73 -19.86 6.08
C SER A 199 -12.33 -18.54 5.61
N GLN A 200 -11.99 -18.14 4.38
CA GLN A 200 -12.68 -17.01 3.75
C GLN A 200 -14.16 -17.30 3.48
N ASP A 201 -14.53 -18.54 3.20
CA ASP A 201 -15.93 -18.95 3.04
C ASP A 201 -16.75 -18.66 4.31
N GLU A 202 -16.25 -19.10 5.46
CA GLU A 202 -16.85 -18.83 6.75
C GLU A 202 -16.97 -17.33 7.05
N LEU A 203 -15.96 -16.54 6.64
CA LEU A 203 -15.96 -15.08 6.79
C LEU A 203 -17.13 -14.45 6.02
N PHE A 204 -17.29 -14.84 4.74
CA PHE A 204 -18.33 -14.30 3.88
C PHE A 204 -19.73 -14.76 4.29
N GLU A 205 -19.89 -16.00 4.73
CA GLU A 205 -21.17 -16.52 5.22
C GLU A 205 -21.66 -15.84 6.51
N LYS A 206 -20.73 -15.45 7.39
CA LYS A 206 -21.06 -14.88 8.70
C LYS A 206 -21.26 -13.37 8.71
N CYS A 207 -20.61 -12.63 7.79
CA CYS A 207 -20.45 -11.20 7.92
C CYS A 207 -21.35 -10.41 6.96
N GLU A 208 -22.03 -9.39 7.48
CA GLU A 208 -22.88 -8.47 6.71
C GLU A 208 -22.00 -7.44 5.95
N VAL A 209 -20.81 -7.16 6.46
CA VAL A 209 -19.83 -6.28 5.83
C VAL A 209 -18.53 -7.06 5.69
N VAL A 210 -17.92 -7.07 4.52
CA VAL A 210 -16.60 -7.65 4.31
C VAL A 210 -15.67 -6.61 3.71
N SER A 211 -14.51 -6.41 4.35
CA SER A 211 -13.47 -5.50 3.89
C SER A 211 -12.23 -6.29 3.44
N LEU A 212 -11.78 -6.02 2.19
CA LEU A 212 -10.71 -6.74 1.54
C LEU A 212 -9.37 -6.00 1.70
N HIS A 213 -8.34 -6.71 2.20
CA HIS A 213 -6.99 -6.16 2.40
C HIS A 213 -5.91 -7.11 1.91
N ILE A 214 -6.29 -8.06 1.06
CA ILE A 214 -5.37 -8.99 0.41
C ILE A 214 -4.51 -8.27 -0.64
N PRO A 215 -3.21 -8.59 -0.77
CA PRO A 215 -2.39 -8.07 -1.85
C PRO A 215 -2.80 -8.68 -3.20
N ALA A 216 -2.54 -7.96 -4.29
CA ALA A 216 -2.76 -8.48 -5.65
C ALA A 216 -1.56 -9.37 -6.05
N THR A 217 -1.69 -10.68 -5.87
CA THR A 217 -0.70 -11.69 -6.27
C THR A 217 -1.28 -12.64 -7.32
N ALA A 218 -0.47 -13.52 -7.87
CA ALA A 218 -0.96 -14.57 -8.77
C ALA A 218 -2.02 -15.48 -8.10
N GLU A 219 -1.88 -15.72 -6.80
CA GLU A 219 -2.77 -16.57 -6.00
C GLU A 219 -4.08 -15.88 -5.63
N THR A 220 -4.02 -14.57 -5.33
CA THR A 220 -5.19 -13.80 -4.91
C THR A 220 -5.97 -13.20 -6.07
N ARG A 221 -5.37 -13.15 -7.26
CA ARG A 221 -6.03 -12.64 -8.47
C ARG A 221 -7.27 -13.47 -8.79
N GLN A 222 -8.44 -12.81 -8.88
CA GLN A 222 -9.75 -13.42 -9.10
C GLN A 222 -10.22 -14.38 -7.97
N SER A 223 -9.59 -14.38 -6.80
CA SER A 223 -10.04 -15.18 -5.66
C SER A 223 -11.38 -14.69 -5.11
N ILE A 224 -11.66 -13.38 -5.21
CA ILE A 224 -12.96 -12.81 -4.86
C ILE A 224 -13.85 -12.88 -6.10
N ASN A 225 -14.74 -13.85 -6.10
CA ASN A 225 -15.59 -14.18 -7.24
C ASN A 225 -17.07 -14.25 -6.85
N TYR A 226 -17.94 -14.46 -7.86
CA TYR A 226 -19.38 -14.50 -7.66
C TYR A 226 -19.81 -15.57 -6.64
N ALA A 227 -19.19 -16.76 -6.67
CA ALA A 227 -19.53 -17.85 -5.76
C ALA A 227 -19.23 -17.49 -4.29
N LEU A 228 -18.10 -16.82 -4.04
CA LEU A 228 -17.70 -16.37 -2.70
C LEU A 228 -18.60 -15.22 -2.21
N VAL A 229 -18.78 -14.18 -3.04
CA VAL A 229 -19.63 -13.03 -2.69
C VAL A 229 -21.09 -13.45 -2.49
N GLY A 230 -21.57 -14.42 -3.27
CA GLY A 230 -22.91 -14.98 -3.15
C GLY A 230 -23.19 -15.70 -1.82
N LYS A 231 -22.17 -15.96 -0.99
CA LYS A 231 -22.33 -16.52 0.37
C LYS A 231 -22.71 -15.46 1.41
N MET A 232 -22.53 -14.18 1.10
CA MET A 232 -22.85 -13.10 2.03
C MET A 232 -24.37 -13.04 2.31
N PRO A 233 -24.76 -12.62 3.52
CA PRO A 233 -26.16 -12.32 3.81
C PRO A 233 -26.75 -11.33 2.81
N GLU A 234 -28.06 -11.43 2.56
CA GLU A 234 -28.76 -10.48 1.69
C GLU A 234 -28.57 -9.04 2.18
N GLY A 235 -28.29 -8.13 1.28
CA GLY A 235 -27.94 -6.74 1.59
C GLY A 235 -26.52 -6.55 2.11
N GLY A 236 -25.68 -7.58 2.02
CA GLY A 236 -24.28 -7.53 2.42
C GLY A 236 -23.48 -6.46 1.66
N VAL A 237 -22.48 -5.86 2.31
CA VAL A 237 -21.63 -4.80 1.78
C VAL A 237 -20.20 -5.31 1.65
N LEU A 238 -19.64 -5.20 0.44
CA LEU A 238 -18.24 -5.51 0.16
C LEU A 238 -17.47 -4.20 -0.03
N VAL A 239 -16.34 -4.05 0.66
CA VAL A 239 -15.42 -2.88 0.55
C VAL A 239 -14.06 -3.35 0.06
N ASN A 240 -13.56 -2.69 -0.99
CA ASN A 240 -12.24 -2.96 -1.57
C ASN A 240 -11.50 -1.64 -1.85
#